data_8ad423efb32b38fa95127ca5e6986deb
#
_entry.id   8ad423efb32b38fa95127ca5e6986deb
#
_cell.length_a   1.000
_cell.length_b   1.000
_cell.length_c   1.000
_cell.angle_alpha   90.00
_cell.angle_beta   90.00
_cell.angle_gamma   90.00
#
_symmetry.space_group_name_H-M   'P 1'
#
loop_
_entity.id
_entity.type
_entity.pdbx_description
1 polymer ?
#
loop_
_entity_poly.entity_id
_entity_poly.type
_entity_poly.pdbx_seq_one_letter_code
_entity_poly.pdbx_strand_id
1 'polypeptide(L)'
;MKTNLLISIVFLTLFSYRTNAQSTAINSEIKPKKSETMQQIFIDKFIVPEKSKQEFLERVRINRNFIKHLNGFVNDNAYERIDENGNLIYITIAVWENEMVLKSAKEAVQDEYKKEGFNISEMFTRLNIVMERNIYREAAKP
;
A
#
# COMPACT_ATOMS: atom_id res chain seq x y z
N MET A 1 -17.29 -9.82 34.08
CA MET A 1 -17.03 -10.48 32.79
C MET A 1 -15.88 -9.73 32.12
N LYS A 2 -14.76 -10.43 31.88
CA LYS A 2 -13.51 -9.82 31.37
C LYS A 2 -13.52 -9.86 29.85
N THR A 3 -13.55 -8.69 29.21
CA THR A 3 -13.41 -8.53 27.76
C THR A 3 -11.92 -8.53 27.40
N ASN A 4 -11.47 -9.55 26.68
CA ASN A 4 -10.12 -9.64 26.15
C ASN A 4 -9.97 -8.72 24.94
N LEU A 5 -9.22 -7.64 25.14
CA LEU A 5 -8.78 -6.74 24.07
C LEU A 5 -7.51 -7.33 23.44
N LEU A 6 -7.62 -7.92 22.25
CA LEU A 6 -6.47 -8.36 21.46
C LEU A 6 -5.90 -7.13 20.74
N ILE A 7 -4.87 -6.55 21.36
CA ILE A 7 -4.03 -5.51 20.74
C ILE A 7 -3.05 -6.21 19.82
N SER A 8 -3.23 -6.02 18.51
CA SER A 8 -2.26 -6.43 17.50
C SER A 8 -1.08 -5.46 17.50
N ILE A 9 0.00 -5.87 18.15
CA ILE A 9 1.25 -5.12 18.24
C ILE A 9 1.98 -5.24 16.91
N VAL A 10 2.09 -4.12 16.19
CA VAL A 10 3.00 -4.00 15.05
C VAL A 10 4.43 -3.96 15.59
N PHE A 11 5.19 -5.03 15.38
CA PHE A 11 6.60 -5.11 15.73
C PHE A 11 7.43 -4.14 14.88
N LEU A 12 7.89 -3.06 15.51
CA LEU A 12 8.95 -2.20 15.00
C LEU A 12 10.29 -2.80 15.46
N THR A 13 10.93 -3.63 14.64
CA THR A 13 12.27 -4.13 14.91
C THR A 13 13.30 -3.08 14.49
N LEU A 14 13.84 -2.36 15.47
CA LEU A 14 15.05 -1.56 15.33
C LEU A 14 16.25 -2.50 15.23
N PHE A 15 16.84 -2.63 14.05
CA PHE A 15 18.12 -3.29 13.84
C PHE A 15 19.25 -2.28 14.01
N SER A 16 19.96 -2.41 15.14
CA SER A 16 21.20 -1.66 15.40
C SER A 16 22.33 -2.32 14.65
N TYR A 17 22.87 -1.67 13.61
CA TYR A 17 24.09 -2.10 12.95
C TYR A 17 25.33 -1.58 13.69
N ARG A 18 26.14 -2.50 14.21
CA ARG A 18 27.51 -2.20 14.64
C ARG A 18 28.40 -2.10 13.41
N THR A 19 29.05 -0.95 13.25
CA THR A 19 30.09 -0.73 12.25
C THR A 19 31.36 -1.46 12.66
N ASN A 20 31.82 -2.42 11.84
CA ASN A 20 33.21 -2.87 11.83
C ASN A 20 33.82 -2.40 10.50
N ALA A 21 34.72 -1.43 10.61
CA ALA A 21 35.54 -0.98 9.50
C ALA A 21 36.65 -2.03 9.22
N GLN A 22 36.57 -2.70 8.09
CA GLN A 22 37.75 -3.29 7.44
C GLN A 22 37.71 -2.98 5.95
N SER A 23 38.65 -2.12 5.56
CA SER A 23 38.97 -1.77 4.20
C SER A 23 39.55 -2.98 3.48
N THR A 24 38.82 -3.49 2.50
CA THR A 24 39.40 -4.24 1.39
C THR A 24 38.66 -3.83 0.12
N ALA A 25 39.35 -3.11 -0.75
CA ALA A 25 38.87 -2.75 -2.06
C ALA A 25 38.69 -4.01 -2.89
N ILE A 26 37.44 -4.43 -3.05
CA ILE A 26 37.03 -5.38 -4.08
C ILE A 26 36.00 -4.64 -4.94
N ASN A 27 36.45 -4.29 -6.14
CA ASN A 27 35.65 -3.72 -7.20
C ASN A 27 34.73 -4.84 -7.73
N SER A 28 33.66 -5.16 -6.96
CA SER A 28 32.59 -6.02 -7.43
C SER A 28 31.50 -5.08 -7.94
N GLU A 29 31.28 -5.07 -9.25
CA GLU A 29 30.08 -4.50 -9.85
C GLU A 29 28.87 -5.10 -9.10
N ILE A 30 28.27 -4.29 -8.22
CA ILE A 30 27.02 -4.63 -7.57
C ILE A 30 25.96 -4.56 -8.67
N LYS A 31 25.70 -5.71 -9.33
CA LYS A 31 24.52 -5.81 -10.21
C LYS A 31 23.30 -5.58 -9.32
N PRO A 32 22.44 -4.61 -9.67
CA PRO A 32 21.22 -4.35 -8.88
C PRO A 32 20.44 -5.65 -8.76
N LYS A 33 19.98 -5.94 -7.54
CA LYS A 33 19.17 -7.13 -7.27
C LYS A 33 17.95 -7.10 -8.19
N LYS A 34 17.67 -8.17 -8.90
CA LYS A 34 16.62 -8.26 -9.95
C LYS A 34 15.24 -7.71 -9.48
N SER A 35 14.95 -7.74 -8.16
CA SER A 35 13.71 -7.19 -7.60
C SER A 35 13.68 -5.65 -7.57
N GLU A 36 14.85 -4.98 -7.55
CA GLU A 36 14.95 -3.51 -7.48
C GLU A 36 14.62 -2.84 -8.82
N THR A 37 14.63 -3.59 -9.91
CA THR A 37 14.36 -3.10 -11.27
C THR A 37 13.00 -3.54 -11.83
N MET A 38 12.24 -4.34 -11.09
CA MET A 38 10.95 -4.87 -11.56
C MET A 38 9.80 -4.00 -11.06
N GLN A 39 8.87 -3.72 -11.97
CA GLN A 39 7.63 -3.04 -11.62
C GLN A 39 6.88 -3.78 -10.51
N GLN A 40 6.30 -2.99 -9.61
CA GLN A 40 5.46 -3.47 -8.53
C GLN A 40 4.01 -3.12 -8.83
N ILE A 41 3.15 -4.12 -8.83
CA ILE A 41 1.72 -3.98 -9.05
C ILE A 41 1.04 -4.07 -7.70
N PHE A 42 0.55 -2.95 -7.20
CA PHE A 42 -0.08 -2.81 -5.90
C PHE A 42 -1.60 -2.91 -6.07
N ILE A 43 -2.20 -3.97 -5.51
CA ILE A 43 -3.62 -4.26 -5.69
C ILE A 43 -4.33 -4.22 -4.34
N ASP A 44 -5.35 -3.37 -4.25
CA ASP A 44 -6.29 -3.33 -3.14
C ASP A 44 -7.67 -3.77 -3.62
N LYS A 45 -8.29 -4.65 -2.84
CA LYS A 45 -9.68 -5.05 -3.00
C LYS A 45 -10.47 -4.64 -1.77
N PHE A 46 -11.57 -3.95 -1.99
CA PHE A 46 -12.45 -3.46 -0.92
C PHE A 46 -13.82 -4.09 -1.04
N ILE A 47 -14.41 -4.41 0.11
CA ILE A 47 -15.83 -4.73 0.25
C ILE A 47 -16.43 -3.60 1.07
N VAL A 48 -17.31 -2.82 0.44
CA VAL A 48 -17.84 -1.57 0.99
C VAL A 48 -19.34 -1.67 1.10
N PRO A 49 -19.93 -1.59 2.31
CA PRO A 49 -21.37 -1.54 2.48
C PRO A 49 -22.00 -0.41 1.69
N GLU A 50 -23.20 -0.61 1.13
CA GLU A 50 -23.90 0.37 0.30
C GLU A 50 -23.95 1.77 0.95
N LYS A 51 -24.31 1.84 2.23
CA LYS A 51 -24.38 3.10 2.99
C LYS A 51 -23.06 3.84 3.13
N SER A 52 -21.93 3.16 2.93
CA SER A 52 -20.57 3.68 3.09
C SER A 52 -19.93 4.06 1.76
N LYS A 53 -20.59 3.75 0.63
CA LYS A 53 -20.05 3.88 -0.73
C LYS A 53 -19.63 5.32 -1.04
N GLN A 54 -20.43 6.31 -0.72
CA GLN A 54 -20.15 7.70 -1.10
C GLN A 54 -18.87 8.22 -0.42
N GLU A 55 -18.75 8.04 0.90
CA GLU A 55 -17.58 8.50 1.66
C GLU A 55 -16.32 7.75 1.24
N PHE A 56 -16.43 6.43 1.00
CA PHE A 56 -15.34 5.61 0.51
C PHE A 56 -14.82 6.11 -0.85
N LEU A 57 -15.70 6.30 -1.83
CA LEU A 57 -15.31 6.73 -3.18
C LEU A 57 -14.69 8.12 -3.19
N GLU A 58 -15.18 9.04 -2.33
CA GLU A 58 -14.55 10.36 -2.18
C GLU A 58 -13.10 10.22 -1.67
N ARG A 59 -12.85 9.39 -0.64
CA ARG A 59 -11.49 9.16 -0.15
C ARG A 59 -10.61 8.48 -1.20
N VAL A 60 -11.12 7.51 -1.93
CA VAL A 60 -10.40 6.88 -3.04
C VAL A 60 -9.99 7.91 -4.09
N ARG A 61 -10.89 8.82 -4.46
CA ARG A 61 -10.62 9.88 -5.43
C ARG A 61 -9.46 10.77 -4.95
N ILE A 62 -9.47 11.18 -3.68
CA ILE A 62 -8.40 11.99 -3.07
C ILE A 62 -7.07 11.23 -3.13
N ASN A 63 -7.04 9.99 -2.67
CA ASN A 63 -5.83 9.18 -2.64
C ASN A 63 -5.26 8.95 -4.04
N ARG A 64 -6.09 8.59 -5.01
CA ARG A 64 -5.67 8.37 -6.40
C ARG A 64 -5.12 9.65 -7.05
N ASN A 65 -5.71 10.79 -6.76
CA ASN A 65 -5.18 12.07 -7.22
C ASN A 65 -3.80 12.38 -6.61
N PHE A 66 -3.61 12.06 -5.33
CA PHE A 66 -2.32 12.28 -4.66
C PHE A 66 -1.22 11.38 -5.24
N ILE A 67 -1.45 10.07 -5.34
CA ILE A 67 -0.40 9.13 -5.77
C ILE A 67 0.07 9.35 -7.20
N LYS A 68 -0.76 9.90 -8.08
CA LYS A 68 -0.41 10.21 -9.49
C LYS A 68 0.75 11.21 -9.64
N HIS A 69 1.01 12.00 -8.61
CA HIS A 69 2.06 13.00 -8.61
C HIS A 69 3.35 12.52 -7.92
N LEU A 70 3.37 11.29 -7.40
CA LEU A 70 4.54 10.74 -6.75
C LEU A 70 5.54 10.17 -7.75
N ASN A 71 6.83 10.30 -7.43
CA ASN A 71 7.90 9.75 -8.26
C ASN A 71 7.76 8.23 -8.41
N GLY A 72 8.01 7.75 -9.64
CA GLY A 72 7.95 6.33 -9.97
C GLY A 72 6.53 5.76 -10.09
N PHE A 73 5.48 6.62 -10.03
CA PHE A 73 4.14 6.22 -10.43
C PHE A 73 4.08 5.97 -11.94
N VAL A 74 3.56 4.80 -12.34
CA VAL A 74 3.45 4.43 -13.75
C VAL A 74 2.01 4.62 -14.24
N ASN A 75 1.06 3.93 -13.64
CA ASN A 75 -0.36 4.08 -13.92
C ASN A 75 -1.23 3.54 -12.77
N ASP A 76 -2.53 3.83 -12.84
CA ASP A 76 -3.54 3.21 -11.98
C ASP A 76 -4.82 2.90 -12.75
N ASN A 77 -5.49 1.83 -12.32
CA ASN A 77 -6.82 1.45 -12.79
C ASN A 77 -7.71 1.15 -11.58
N ALA A 78 -9.02 1.29 -11.79
CA ALA A 78 -10.01 0.84 -10.81
C ALA A 78 -11.14 0.09 -11.51
N TYR A 79 -11.69 -0.90 -10.82
CA TYR A 79 -12.79 -1.73 -11.28
C TYR A 79 -13.80 -1.89 -10.17
N GLU A 80 -15.08 -1.96 -10.53
CA GLU A 80 -16.14 -2.11 -9.55
C GLU A 80 -17.24 -3.06 -10.00
N ARG A 81 -17.90 -3.66 -9.05
CA ARG A 81 -19.17 -4.38 -9.20
C ARG A 81 -19.97 -4.33 -7.91
N ILE A 82 -21.26 -4.55 -7.99
CA ILE A 82 -22.10 -4.80 -6.82
C ILE A 82 -22.19 -6.31 -6.61
N ASP A 83 -22.07 -6.78 -5.37
CA ASP A 83 -22.29 -8.17 -5.02
C ASP A 83 -23.80 -8.47 -4.75
N GLU A 84 -24.12 -9.72 -4.48
CA GLU A 84 -25.49 -10.18 -4.20
C GLU A 84 -26.10 -9.60 -2.92
N ASN A 85 -25.25 -9.08 -2.01
CA ASN A 85 -25.67 -8.45 -0.76
C ASN A 85 -25.78 -6.90 -0.87
N GLY A 86 -25.61 -6.34 -2.06
CA GLY A 86 -25.64 -4.89 -2.30
C GLY A 86 -24.34 -4.17 -1.96
N ASN A 87 -23.26 -4.87 -1.56
CA ASN A 87 -21.99 -4.25 -1.29
C ASN A 87 -21.28 -3.85 -2.58
N LEU A 88 -20.57 -2.72 -2.54
CA LEU A 88 -19.61 -2.37 -3.58
C LEU A 88 -18.33 -3.19 -3.40
N ILE A 89 -18.00 -4.00 -4.39
CA ILE A 89 -16.66 -4.61 -4.53
C ILE A 89 -15.84 -3.66 -5.40
N TYR A 90 -14.80 -3.08 -4.83
CA TYR A 90 -13.96 -2.11 -5.52
C TYR A 90 -12.50 -2.58 -5.53
N ILE A 91 -11.86 -2.56 -6.68
CA ILE A 91 -10.47 -2.99 -6.84
C ILE A 91 -9.68 -1.81 -7.42
N THR A 92 -8.58 -1.46 -6.78
CA THR A 92 -7.60 -0.52 -7.34
C THR A 92 -6.32 -1.26 -7.68
N ILE A 93 -5.72 -0.91 -8.80
CA ILE A 93 -4.44 -1.42 -9.26
C ILE A 93 -3.54 -0.21 -9.52
N ALA A 94 -2.46 -0.08 -8.76
CA ALA A 94 -1.45 0.96 -8.97
C ALA A 94 -0.12 0.31 -9.36
N VAL A 95 0.50 0.76 -10.43
CA VAL A 95 1.77 0.25 -10.93
C VAL A 95 2.87 1.25 -10.61
N TRP A 96 3.99 0.75 -10.06
CA TRP A 96 5.15 1.51 -9.66
C TRP A 96 6.39 0.97 -10.36
N GLU A 97 7.34 1.84 -10.68
CA GLU A 97 8.56 1.47 -11.42
C GLU A 97 9.35 0.35 -10.75
N ASN A 98 9.42 0.34 -9.41
CA ASN A 98 10.17 -0.65 -8.65
C ASN A 98 9.77 -0.64 -7.16
N GLU A 99 10.35 -1.54 -6.39
CA GLU A 99 10.09 -1.70 -4.95
C GLU A 99 10.47 -0.45 -4.13
N MET A 100 11.57 0.20 -4.47
CA MET A 100 12.08 1.36 -3.73
C MET A 100 11.11 2.56 -3.85
N VAL A 101 10.65 2.86 -5.06
CA VAL A 101 9.69 3.96 -5.26
C VAL A 101 8.33 3.64 -4.65
N LEU A 102 7.87 2.37 -4.68
CA LEU A 102 6.66 1.97 -3.97
C LEU A 102 6.79 2.18 -2.46
N LYS A 103 7.94 1.86 -1.87
CA LYS A 103 8.20 2.12 -0.44
C LYS A 103 8.10 3.61 -0.13
N SER A 104 8.79 4.45 -0.91
CA SER A 104 8.74 5.90 -0.74
C SER A 104 7.33 6.47 -0.93
N ALA A 105 6.57 5.92 -1.88
CA ALA A 105 5.19 6.33 -2.09
C ALA A 105 4.29 5.98 -0.88
N LYS A 106 4.48 4.82 -0.25
CA LYS A 106 3.75 4.46 0.98
C LYS A 106 4.07 5.42 2.12
N GLU A 107 5.32 5.80 2.29
CA GLU A 107 5.75 6.79 3.28
C GLU A 107 5.11 8.15 3.01
N ALA A 108 5.13 8.63 1.76
CA ALA A 108 4.50 9.89 1.37
C ALA A 108 2.99 9.91 1.64
N VAL A 109 2.28 8.81 1.37
CA VAL A 109 0.84 8.69 1.68
C VAL A 109 0.59 8.75 3.18
N GLN A 110 1.42 8.08 4.00
CA GLN A 110 1.29 8.12 5.46
C GLN A 110 1.55 9.54 6.02
N ASP A 111 2.51 10.24 5.46
CA ASP A 111 2.81 11.61 5.87
C ASP A 111 1.70 12.58 5.46
N GLU A 112 1.07 12.38 4.31
CA GLU A 112 -0.10 13.17 3.90
C GLU A 112 -1.29 12.91 4.84
N TYR A 113 -1.56 11.66 5.21
CA TYR A 113 -2.60 11.34 6.20
C TYR A 113 -2.36 12.03 7.54
N LYS A 114 -1.09 12.06 8.02
CA LYS A 114 -0.75 12.78 9.25
C LYS A 114 -1.02 14.27 9.15
N LYS A 115 -0.68 14.92 8.02
CA LYS A 115 -0.94 16.34 7.78
C LYS A 115 -2.45 16.65 7.75
N GLU A 116 -3.24 15.76 7.17
CA GLU A 116 -4.70 15.87 7.12
C GLU A 116 -5.39 15.56 8.47
N GLY A 117 -4.66 14.99 9.46
CA GLY A 117 -5.26 14.42 10.65
C GLY A 117 -6.18 13.22 10.35
N PHE A 118 -5.92 12.52 9.24
CA PHE A 118 -6.75 11.43 8.75
C PHE A 118 -6.22 10.07 9.18
N ASN A 119 -7.13 9.21 9.66
CA ASN A 119 -6.82 7.83 10.04
C ASN A 119 -7.64 6.85 9.19
N ILE A 120 -6.99 6.17 8.26
CA ILE A 120 -7.62 5.21 7.35
C ILE A 120 -8.22 4.00 8.09
N SER A 121 -7.56 3.53 9.16
CA SER A 121 -8.02 2.38 9.93
C SER A 121 -9.30 2.70 10.71
N GLU A 122 -9.39 3.89 11.29
CA GLU A 122 -10.62 4.38 11.94
C GLU A 122 -11.75 4.53 10.94
N MET A 123 -11.48 5.09 9.76
CA MET A 123 -12.47 5.19 8.69
C MET A 123 -13.00 3.81 8.29
N PHE A 124 -12.13 2.84 8.03
CA PHE A 124 -12.54 1.50 7.62
C PHE A 124 -13.35 0.79 8.71
N THR A 125 -12.94 0.91 9.96
CA THR A 125 -13.67 0.35 11.10
C THR A 125 -15.07 0.97 11.23
N ARG A 126 -15.17 2.28 11.17
CA ARG A 126 -16.45 3.03 11.29
C ARG A 126 -17.41 2.71 10.13
N LEU A 127 -16.88 2.56 8.93
CA LEU A 127 -17.65 2.28 7.71
C LEU A 127 -17.88 0.79 7.46
N ASN A 128 -17.37 -0.10 8.31
CA ASN A 128 -17.37 -1.55 8.13
C ASN A 128 -16.79 -1.98 6.77
N ILE A 129 -15.71 -1.34 6.33
CA ILE A 129 -15.01 -1.68 5.09
C ILE A 129 -14.02 -2.79 5.37
N VAL A 130 -14.08 -3.84 4.55
CA VAL A 130 -13.07 -4.91 4.54
C VAL A 130 -12.12 -4.66 3.39
N MET A 131 -10.81 -4.75 3.65
CA MET A 131 -9.77 -4.54 2.65
C MET A 131 -8.80 -5.71 2.63
N GLU A 132 -8.48 -6.16 1.43
CA GLU A 132 -7.38 -7.08 1.12
C GLU A 132 -6.36 -6.32 0.27
N ARG A 133 -5.06 -6.42 0.62
CA ARG A 133 -3.96 -5.69 -0.03
C ARG A 133 -2.81 -6.62 -0.32
N ASN A 134 -2.36 -6.61 -1.58
CA ASN A 134 -1.25 -7.44 -2.02
C ASN A 134 -0.36 -6.70 -3.03
N ILE A 135 0.90 -7.14 -3.11
CA ILE A 135 1.87 -6.68 -4.12
C ILE A 135 2.14 -7.83 -5.07
N TYR A 136 2.01 -7.54 -6.35
CA TYR A 136 2.25 -8.48 -7.43
C TYR A 136 3.39 -7.97 -8.32
N ARG A 137 3.88 -8.83 -9.17
CA ARG A 137 4.81 -8.52 -10.26
C ARG A 137 4.32 -9.22 -11.52
N GLU A 138 4.71 -8.73 -12.67
CA GLU A 138 4.37 -9.38 -13.92
C GLU A 138 4.93 -10.82 -13.94
N ALA A 139 4.08 -11.78 -14.31
CA ALA A 139 4.51 -13.16 -14.49
C ALA A 139 5.43 -13.27 -15.69
N ALA A 140 6.41 -14.17 -15.63
CA ALA A 140 7.22 -14.49 -16.81
C ALA A 140 6.29 -15.01 -17.93
N LYS A 141 6.51 -14.52 -19.14
CA LYS A 141 5.81 -15.07 -20.31
C LYS A 141 6.24 -16.53 -20.50
N PRO A 142 5.29 -17.44 -20.79
CA PRO A 142 5.60 -18.84 -21.06
C PRO A 142 6.47 -19.00 -22.31
#